data_337bb15c91f4499f51016a9513892b77
#
_entry.id   337bb15c91f4499f51016a9513892b77
#
_cell.length_a   1.000
_cell.length_b   1.000
_cell.length_c   1.000
_cell.angle_alpha   90.00
_cell.angle_beta   90.00
_cell.angle_gamma   90.00
#
_symmetry.space_group_name_H-M   'P 1'
#
loop_
_entity.id
_entity.type
_entity.pdbx_description
1 polymer ?
#
loop_
_entity_poly.entity_id
_entity_poly.type
_entity_poly.pdbx_seq_one_letter_code
_entity_poly.pdbx_strand_id
1 'polypeptide(L)'
;KGHIKPLSEVRKALKADLATREAIDGIFALANKLEDSLAGGATISEAASRLNVKAHNINAVDSSGLDPNGTPIAGLPKSGDFLRMVFQTQSGDDSPLSETEGGGFYILHVDKVISPAISPLEKIRKDVIAAWKSQQRAKIAEVRAKKILDALKNGKKLKALARGQKAKVTTSKPFTRLTHDAESGLPSALMVKLF
;
A
#
# COMPACT_ATOMS: atom_id res chain seq x y z
N LYS A 1 -23.43 -42.36 -0.70
CA LYS A 1 -24.88 -42.11 -0.86
C LYS A 1 -25.14 -40.68 -0.48
N GLY A 2 -25.61 -39.86 -1.43
CA GLY A 2 -25.95 -38.46 -1.17
C GLY A 2 -27.14 -38.37 -0.22
N HIS A 3 -27.06 -37.57 0.82
CA HIS A 3 -28.15 -37.32 1.74
C HIS A 3 -28.90 -36.08 1.30
N ILE A 4 -30.19 -36.19 1.02
CA ILE A 4 -31.07 -35.07 0.69
C ILE A 4 -31.47 -34.40 1.99
N LYS A 5 -31.03 -33.17 2.23
CA LYS A 5 -31.41 -32.37 3.40
C LYS A 5 -32.82 -31.80 3.21
N PRO A 6 -33.68 -31.84 4.25
CA PRO A 6 -35.01 -31.27 4.17
C PRO A 6 -34.94 -29.72 4.00
N LEU A 7 -35.94 -29.14 3.34
CA LEU A 7 -36.01 -27.73 3.04
C LEU A 7 -35.86 -26.82 4.28
N SER A 8 -36.35 -27.27 5.42
CA SER A 8 -36.25 -26.55 6.70
C SER A 8 -34.82 -26.31 7.14
N GLU A 9 -33.89 -27.23 6.86
CA GLU A 9 -32.46 -27.12 7.20
C GLU A 9 -31.70 -26.20 6.23
N VAL A 10 -32.08 -26.21 4.94
CA VAL A 10 -31.35 -25.49 3.89
C VAL A 10 -31.99 -24.15 3.52
N ARG A 11 -33.21 -23.84 4.00
CA ARG A 11 -33.98 -22.66 3.64
C ARG A 11 -33.23 -21.36 3.84
N LYS A 12 -32.52 -21.23 4.95
CA LYS A 12 -31.75 -20.02 5.26
C LYS A 12 -30.59 -19.82 4.29
N ALA A 13 -29.84 -20.90 4.03
CA ALA A 13 -28.72 -20.90 3.10
C ALA A 13 -29.20 -20.64 1.67
N LEU A 14 -30.29 -21.30 1.24
CA LEU A 14 -30.86 -21.11 -0.08
C LEU A 14 -31.39 -19.69 -0.30
N LYS A 15 -32.03 -19.10 0.73
CA LYS A 15 -32.49 -17.71 0.66
C LYS A 15 -31.33 -16.74 0.54
N ALA A 16 -30.23 -16.97 1.24
CA ALA A 16 -29.03 -16.15 1.14
C ALA A 16 -28.36 -16.28 -0.24
N ASP A 17 -28.27 -17.49 -0.78
CA ASP A 17 -27.73 -17.76 -2.12
C ASP A 17 -28.58 -17.08 -3.22
N LEU A 18 -29.89 -17.22 -3.17
CA LEU A 18 -30.81 -16.55 -4.10
C LEU A 18 -30.71 -15.04 -4.01
N ALA A 19 -30.67 -14.48 -2.80
CA ALA A 19 -30.51 -13.04 -2.63
C ALA A 19 -29.18 -12.51 -3.17
N THR A 20 -28.10 -13.31 -3.02
CA THR A 20 -26.78 -12.98 -3.58
C THR A 20 -26.82 -13.00 -5.11
N ARG A 21 -27.43 -13.99 -5.73
CA ARG A 21 -27.58 -14.08 -7.19
C ARG A 21 -28.41 -12.90 -7.74
N GLU A 22 -29.54 -12.63 -7.11
CA GLU A 22 -30.41 -11.52 -7.49
C GLU A 22 -29.71 -10.16 -7.36
N ALA A 23 -28.87 -9.98 -6.33
CA ALA A 23 -28.04 -8.80 -6.17
C ALA A 23 -26.96 -8.68 -7.27
N ILE A 24 -26.30 -9.78 -7.64
CA ILE A 24 -25.33 -9.81 -8.74
C ILE A 24 -26.00 -9.43 -10.06
N ASP A 25 -27.14 -10.07 -10.38
CA ASP A 25 -27.90 -9.76 -11.61
C ASP A 25 -28.35 -8.28 -11.64
N GLY A 26 -28.75 -7.74 -10.49
CA GLY A 26 -29.07 -6.33 -10.31
C GLY A 26 -27.89 -5.40 -10.57
N ILE A 27 -26.69 -5.76 -10.09
CA ILE A 27 -25.46 -4.99 -10.33
C ILE A 27 -25.08 -5.01 -11.80
N PHE A 28 -25.16 -6.15 -12.49
CA PHE A 28 -24.92 -6.25 -13.93
C PHE A 28 -25.91 -5.40 -14.75
N ALA A 29 -27.20 -5.45 -14.42
CA ALA A 29 -28.20 -4.62 -15.08
C ALA A 29 -27.96 -3.11 -14.87
N LEU A 30 -27.45 -2.73 -13.69
CA LEU A 30 -27.10 -1.35 -13.39
C LEU A 30 -25.84 -0.91 -14.14
N ALA A 31 -24.84 -1.77 -14.23
CA ALA A 31 -23.61 -1.54 -14.97
C ALA A 31 -23.89 -1.30 -16.48
N ASN A 32 -24.73 -2.14 -17.08
CA ASN A 32 -25.15 -1.98 -18.48
C ASN A 32 -25.88 -0.64 -18.71
N LYS A 33 -26.80 -0.27 -17.81
CA LYS A 33 -27.50 1.04 -17.90
C LYS A 33 -26.55 2.22 -17.77
N LEU A 34 -25.48 2.06 -16.98
CA LEU A 34 -24.44 3.09 -16.86
C LEU A 34 -23.69 3.22 -18.19
N GLU A 35 -23.23 2.12 -18.78
CA GLU A 35 -22.60 2.11 -20.12
C GLU A 35 -23.49 2.72 -21.19
N ASP A 36 -24.75 2.31 -21.25
CA ASP A 36 -25.73 2.87 -22.22
C ASP A 36 -25.88 4.39 -22.06
N SER A 37 -25.91 4.87 -20.82
CA SER A 37 -26.01 6.31 -20.53
C SER A 37 -24.77 7.07 -20.98
N LEU A 38 -23.57 6.54 -20.79
CA LEU A 38 -22.31 7.12 -21.25
C LEU A 38 -22.21 7.08 -22.78
N ALA A 39 -22.59 5.96 -23.40
CA ALA A 39 -22.65 5.83 -24.86
C ALA A 39 -23.64 6.83 -25.48
N GLY A 40 -24.70 7.21 -24.75
CA GLY A 40 -25.61 8.25 -25.10
C GLY A 40 -25.12 9.70 -24.90
N GLY A 41 -23.84 9.87 -24.46
CA GLY A 41 -23.19 11.16 -24.28
C GLY A 41 -23.41 11.81 -22.90
N ALA A 42 -23.94 11.07 -21.92
CA ALA A 42 -24.01 11.56 -20.56
C ALA A 42 -22.61 11.50 -19.88
N THR A 43 -22.34 12.46 -19.03
CA THR A 43 -21.15 12.39 -18.14
C THR A 43 -21.35 11.33 -17.04
N ILE A 44 -20.24 10.82 -16.46
CA ILE A 44 -20.32 9.88 -15.33
C ILE A 44 -21.19 10.43 -14.20
N SER A 45 -21.08 11.71 -13.88
CA SER A 45 -21.86 12.35 -12.82
C SER A 45 -23.36 12.38 -13.14
N GLU A 46 -23.75 12.65 -14.39
CA GLU A 46 -25.15 12.64 -14.83
C GLU A 46 -25.71 11.23 -14.84
N ALA A 47 -24.97 10.27 -15.39
CA ALA A 47 -25.36 8.87 -15.42
C ALA A 47 -25.51 8.29 -14.01
N ALA A 48 -24.57 8.56 -13.12
CA ALA A 48 -24.62 8.17 -11.73
C ALA A 48 -25.85 8.74 -11.00
N SER A 49 -26.14 10.04 -11.23
CA SER A 49 -27.31 10.70 -10.66
C SER A 49 -28.62 10.06 -11.12
N ARG A 50 -28.77 9.78 -12.43
CA ARG A 50 -29.95 9.11 -13.01
C ARG A 50 -30.20 7.72 -12.47
N LEU A 51 -29.09 6.99 -12.18
CA LEU A 51 -29.12 5.62 -11.66
C LEU A 51 -29.11 5.55 -10.13
N ASN A 52 -29.13 6.70 -9.46
CA ASN A 52 -29.05 6.82 -8.00
C ASN A 52 -27.81 6.14 -7.41
N VAL A 53 -26.69 6.22 -8.13
CA VAL A 53 -25.35 5.74 -7.72
C VAL A 53 -24.49 6.94 -7.38
N LYS A 54 -23.52 6.79 -6.48
CA LYS A 54 -22.59 7.87 -6.11
C LYS A 54 -21.38 7.87 -7.04
N ALA A 55 -21.15 8.99 -7.71
CA ALA A 55 -19.86 9.29 -8.30
C ALA A 55 -18.90 9.83 -7.22
N HIS A 56 -17.65 9.38 -7.24
CA HIS A 56 -16.59 9.85 -6.37
C HIS A 56 -15.58 10.66 -7.17
N ASN A 57 -15.27 11.87 -6.71
CA ASN A 57 -14.25 12.70 -7.33
C ASN A 57 -12.93 12.55 -6.58
N ILE A 58 -11.85 12.29 -7.31
CA ILE A 58 -10.49 12.15 -6.80
C ILE A 58 -9.65 13.25 -7.44
N ASN A 59 -9.21 14.24 -6.65
CA ASN A 59 -8.51 15.40 -7.18
C ASN A 59 -7.18 15.06 -7.87
N ALA A 60 -6.42 14.12 -7.31
CA ALA A 60 -5.22 13.58 -7.94
C ALA A 60 -4.80 12.29 -7.22
N VAL A 61 -4.26 11.34 -7.98
CA VAL A 61 -3.73 10.07 -7.48
C VAL A 61 -2.44 9.74 -8.23
N ASP A 62 -1.46 9.19 -7.51
CA ASP A 62 -0.26 8.63 -8.11
C ASP A 62 -0.39 7.12 -8.37
N SER A 63 0.61 6.51 -9.01
CA SER A 63 0.64 5.07 -9.32
C SER A 63 0.65 4.17 -8.08
N SER A 64 0.86 4.73 -6.89
CA SER A 64 0.83 4.01 -5.60
C SER A 64 -0.48 4.23 -4.85
N GLY A 65 -1.44 4.98 -5.40
CA GLY A 65 -2.71 5.30 -4.75
C GLY A 65 -2.62 6.41 -3.71
N LEU A 66 -1.59 7.25 -3.80
CA LEU A 66 -1.37 8.37 -2.89
C LEU A 66 -1.84 9.69 -3.50
N ASP A 67 -2.26 10.60 -2.64
CA ASP A 67 -2.53 11.99 -2.99
C ASP A 67 -1.23 12.81 -3.17
N PRO A 68 -1.27 14.06 -3.65
CA PRO A 68 -0.08 14.91 -3.80
C PRO A 68 0.69 15.21 -2.50
N ASN A 69 0.13 14.87 -1.34
CA ASN A 69 0.80 15.00 -0.03
C ASN A 69 1.43 13.69 0.44
N GLY A 70 1.33 12.62 -0.36
CA GLY A 70 1.81 11.28 0.00
C GLY A 70 0.89 10.51 0.95
N THR A 71 -0.40 10.92 1.06
CA THR A 71 -1.39 10.25 1.91
C THR A 71 -2.19 9.25 1.09
N PRO A 72 -2.40 8.00 1.58
CA PRO A 72 -3.25 7.03 0.91
C PRO A 72 -4.69 7.55 0.75
N ILE A 73 -5.25 7.44 -0.45
CA ILE A 73 -6.61 7.86 -0.74
C ILE A 73 -7.58 6.78 -0.25
N ALA A 74 -8.48 7.17 0.66
CA ALA A 74 -9.50 6.27 1.17
C ALA A 74 -10.59 6.01 0.12
N GLY A 75 -11.12 4.78 0.09
CA GLY A 75 -12.25 4.43 -0.76
C GLY A 75 -11.92 4.08 -2.21
N LEU A 76 -10.64 4.02 -2.59
CA LEU A 76 -10.26 3.47 -3.89
C LEU A 76 -10.67 1.99 -3.98
N PRO A 77 -11.11 1.52 -5.16
CA PRO A 77 -11.33 0.09 -5.39
C PRO A 77 -10.08 -0.72 -5.04
N LYS A 78 -10.28 -1.78 -4.24
CA LYS A 78 -9.21 -2.72 -3.89
C LYS A 78 -8.98 -3.69 -5.06
N SER A 79 -8.48 -3.17 -6.14
CA SER A 79 -8.12 -3.94 -7.33
C SER A 79 -6.76 -3.46 -7.79
N GLY A 80 -5.82 -4.39 -7.97
CA GLY A 80 -4.51 -4.07 -8.56
C GLY A 80 -4.63 -3.47 -9.96
N ASP A 81 -5.75 -3.73 -10.62
CA ASP A 81 -6.04 -3.25 -11.96
C ASP A 81 -6.60 -1.83 -12.00
N PHE A 82 -7.20 -1.35 -10.89
CA PHE A 82 -7.79 0.00 -10.85
C PHE A 82 -6.76 1.09 -11.14
N LEU A 83 -5.67 1.14 -10.40
CA LEU A 83 -4.61 2.13 -10.64
C LEU A 83 -4.00 1.99 -12.02
N ARG A 84 -3.80 0.76 -12.50
CA ARG A 84 -3.33 0.53 -13.87
C ARG A 84 -4.29 1.12 -14.90
N MET A 85 -5.60 0.93 -14.74
CA MET A 85 -6.62 1.50 -15.60
C MET A 85 -6.60 3.03 -15.57
N VAL A 86 -6.48 3.66 -14.38
CA VAL A 86 -6.34 5.12 -14.24
C VAL A 86 -5.20 5.66 -15.09
N PHE A 87 -4.02 4.99 -15.08
CA PHE A 87 -2.84 5.45 -15.82
C PHE A 87 -2.80 5.01 -17.29
N GLN A 88 -3.68 4.11 -17.72
CA GLN A 88 -3.83 3.72 -19.13
C GLN A 88 -4.90 4.55 -19.86
N THR A 89 -5.87 5.10 -19.11
CA THR A 89 -6.91 5.95 -19.67
C THR A 89 -6.34 7.32 -20.03
N GLN A 90 -6.64 7.82 -21.23
CA GLN A 90 -6.16 9.12 -21.69
C GLN A 90 -6.94 10.28 -21.01
N SER A 91 -6.30 11.45 -20.96
CA SER A 91 -6.97 12.66 -20.46
C SER A 91 -8.16 13.02 -21.32
N GLY A 92 -9.32 13.18 -20.72
CA GLY A 92 -10.60 13.46 -21.39
C GLY A 92 -11.41 12.22 -21.75
N ASP A 93 -10.89 11.02 -21.50
CA ASP A 93 -11.56 9.77 -21.85
C ASP A 93 -12.15 9.06 -20.64
N ASP A 94 -13.16 8.22 -20.90
CA ASP A 94 -13.71 7.26 -19.96
C ASP A 94 -13.00 5.90 -20.11
N SER A 95 -12.82 5.18 -18.99
CA SER A 95 -12.38 3.79 -19.06
C SER A 95 -13.52 2.86 -19.49
N PRO A 96 -13.21 1.66 -20.02
CA PRO A 96 -14.21 0.63 -20.13
C PRO A 96 -14.75 0.23 -18.73
N LEU A 97 -15.98 -0.31 -18.73
CA LEU A 97 -16.55 -0.94 -17.53
C LEU A 97 -15.64 -2.07 -17.06
N SER A 98 -15.24 -2.03 -15.81
CA SER A 98 -14.29 -2.98 -15.24
C SER A 98 -14.83 -3.55 -13.94
N GLU A 99 -14.55 -4.83 -13.68
CA GLU A 99 -14.97 -5.54 -12.48
C GLU A 99 -13.91 -5.39 -11.36
N THR A 100 -14.38 -5.32 -10.11
CA THR A 100 -13.53 -5.37 -8.91
C THR A 100 -13.44 -6.80 -8.36
N GLU A 101 -12.41 -7.11 -7.60
CA GLU A 101 -12.24 -8.41 -6.91
C GLU A 101 -13.44 -8.78 -6.00
N GLY A 102 -14.26 -7.80 -5.61
CA GLY A 102 -15.46 -7.99 -4.78
C GLY A 102 -16.76 -8.19 -5.56
N GLY A 103 -16.72 -8.37 -6.90
CA GLY A 103 -17.92 -8.52 -7.75
C GLY A 103 -18.69 -7.22 -7.99
N GLY A 104 -18.09 -6.06 -7.69
CA GLY A 104 -18.59 -4.76 -8.09
C GLY A 104 -18.03 -4.31 -9.44
N PHE A 105 -18.57 -3.21 -9.97
CA PHE A 105 -18.10 -2.61 -11.21
C PHE A 105 -17.68 -1.16 -10.99
N TYR A 106 -16.77 -0.68 -11.82
CA TYR A 106 -16.39 0.73 -11.87
C TYR A 106 -16.15 1.17 -13.31
N ILE A 107 -16.41 2.44 -13.55
CA ILE A 107 -15.95 3.22 -14.71
C ILE A 107 -15.28 4.46 -14.13
N LEU A 108 -14.22 4.92 -14.74
CA LEU A 108 -13.52 6.15 -14.34
C LEU A 108 -13.38 7.09 -15.54
N HIS A 109 -13.36 8.38 -15.26
CA HIS A 109 -12.98 9.44 -16.18
C HIS A 109 -11.68 10.07 -15.75
N VAL A 110 -10.79 10.35 -16.70
CA VAL A 110 -9.53 11.04 -16.42
C VAL A 110 -9.60 12.47 -16.93
N ASP A 111 -9.94 13.41 -16.05
CA ASP A 111 -10.00 14.83 -16.41
C ASP A 111 -8.66 15.35 -16.92
N LYS A 112 -7.55 14.98 -16.24
CA LYS A 112 -6.25 15.53 -16.53
C LYS A 112 -5.12 14.61 -16.08
N VAL A 113 -4.08 14.50 -16.90
CA VAL A 113 -2.79 13.91 -16.53
C VAL A 113 -1.85 14.99 -16.03
N ILE A 114 -1.34 14.83 -14.81
CA ILE A 114 -0.37 15.75 -14.19
C ILE A 114 1.01 15.14 -14.38
N SER A 115 1.86 15.80 -15.16
CA SER A 115 3.24 15.36 -15.38
C SER A 115 4.03 15.39 -14.08
N PRO A 116 4.95 14.42 -13.85
CA PRO A 116 5.85 14.46 -12.71
C PRO A 116 6.65 15.77 -12.67
N ALA A 117 6.64 16.42 -11.52
CA ALA A 117 7.38 17.64 -11.30
C ALA A 117 8.18 17.57 -10.00
N ILE A 118 9.34 18.22 -9.99
CA ILE A 118 10.14 18.32 -8.76
C ILE A 118 9.39 19.22 -7.78
N SER A 119 9.11 18.70 -6.59
CA SER A 119 8.46 19.48 -5.54
C SER A 119 9.35 20.67 -5.13
N PRO A 120 8.79 21.89 -5.01
CA PRO A 120 9.52 23.04 -4.49
C PRO A 120 10.11 22.75 -3.11
N LEU A 121 11.34 23.22 -2.86
CA LEU A 121 12.05 22.96 -1.60
C LEU A 121 11.25 23.41 -0.37
N GLU A 122 10.47 24.48 -0.49
CA GLU A 122 9.62 25.00 0.59
C GLU A 122 8.63 23.93 1.10
N LYS A 123 8.06 23.14 0.19
CA LYS A 123 7.10 22.08 0.55
C LYS A 123 7.76 20.89 1.23
N ILE A 124 8.95 20.50 0.78
CA ILE A 124 9.66 19.27 1.23
C ILE A 124 10.82 19.57 2.19
N ARG A 125 11.01 20.84 2.60
CA ARG A 125 12.16 21.27 3.43
C ARG A 125 12.32 20.45 4.71
N LYS A 126 11.22 20.13 5.38
CA LYS A 126 11.24 19.33 6.62
C LYS A 126 11.78 17.93 6.36
N ASP A 127 11.32 17.30 5.27
CA ASP A 127 11.71 15.93 4.91
C ASP A 127 13.16 15.89 4.44
N VAL A 128 13.59 16.86 3.65
CA VAL A 128 15.00 17.01 3.23
C VAL A 128 15.92 17.18 4.45
N ILE A 129 15.55 18.03 5.42
CA ILE A 129 16.32 18.23 6.65
C ILE A 129 16.36 16.92 7.48
N ALA A 130 15.24 16.20 7.59
CA ALA A 130 15.17 14.95 8.31
C ALA A 130 16.04 13.86 7.65
N ALA A 131 15.96 13.73 6.34
CA ALA A 131 16.78 12.81 5.56
C ALA A 131 18.27 13.14 5.68
N TRP A 132 18.63 14.42 5.54
CA TRP A 132 20.02 14.87 5.70
C TRP A 132 20.56 14.58 7.11
N LYS A 133 19.79 14.88 8.17
CA LYS A 133 20.18 14.58 9.54
C LYS A 133 20.35 13.07 9.76
N SER A 134 19.47 12.24 9.19
CA SER A 134 19.58 10.78 9.25
C SER A 134 20.88 10.31 8.58
N GLN A 135 21.15 10.80 7.36
CA GLN A 135 22.38 10.48 6.64
C GLN A 135 23.66 10.93 7.40
N GLN A 136 23.64 12.12 7.99
CA GLN A 136 24.79 12.59 8.80
C GLN A 136 25.00 11.73 10.06
N ARG A 137 23.92 11.32 10.73
CA ARG A 137 24.01 10.40 11.88
C ARG A 137 24.61 9.06 11.46
N ALA A 138 24.18 8.49 10.33
CA ALA A 138 24.73 7.25 9.81
C ALA A 138 26.23 7.38 9.49
N LYS A 139 26.65 8.46 8.80
CA LYS A 139 28.07 8.72 8.52
C LYS A 139 28.91 8.84 9.80
N ILE A 140 28.42 9.60 10.79
CA ILE A 140 29.12 9.77 12.07
C ILE A 140 29.22 8.41 12.79
N ALA A 141 28.15 7.61 12.79
CA ALA A 141 28.17 6.29 13.39
C ALA A 141 29.18 5.36 12.71
N GLU A 142 29.23 5.37 11.38
CA GLU A 142 30.21 4.60 10.61
C GLU A 142 31.66 5.00 10.93
N VAL A 143 31.96 6.30 10.94
CA VAL A 143 33.30 6.81 11.29
C VAL A 143 33.69 6.39 12.72
N ARG A 144 32.75 6.49 13.67
CA ARG A 144 32.98 6.04 15.05
C ARG A 144 33.20 4.53 15.12
N ALA A 145 32.41 3.74 14.42
CA ALA A 145 32.57 2.29 14.36
C ALA A 145 33.96 1.87 13.80
N LYS A 146 34.37 2.52 12.69
CA LYS A 146 35.73 2.30 12.14
C LYS A 146 36.82 2.63 13.14
N LYS A 147 36.75 3.76 13.82
CA LYS A 147 37.73 4.13 14.87
C LYS A 147 37.77 3.13 16.02
N ILE A 148 36.62 2.59 16.45
CA ILE A 148 36.56 1.56 17.49
C ILE A 148 37.20 0.25 16.99
N LEU A 149 36.88 -0.15 15.75
CA LEU A 149 37.43 -1.35 15.11
C LEU A 149 38.95 -1.26 15.01
N ASP A 150 39.51 -0.14 14.56
CA ASP A 150 40.95 0.08 14.47
C ASP A 150 41.62 0.05 15.83
N ALA A 151 40.97 0.65 16.84
CA ALA A 151 41.47 0.60 18.22
C ALA A 151 41.46 -0.82 18.79
N LEU A 152 40.45 -1.65 18.46
CA LEU A 152 40.42 -3.08 18.84
C LEU A 152 41.51 -3.87 18.13
N LYS A 153 41.75 -3.65 16.84
CA LYS A 153 42.84 -4.27 16.09
C LYS A 153 44.20 -3.94 16.69
N ASN A 154 44.35 -2.73 17.25
CA ASN A 154 45.56 -2.26 17.96
C ASN A 154 45.60 -2.70 19.43
N GLY A 155 44.84 -3.72 19.83
CA GLY A 155 44.90 -4.35 21.15
C GLY A 155 44.16 -3.63 22.29
N LYS A 156 43.39 -2.58 22.03
CA LYS A 156 42.56 -1.92 23.05
C LYS A 156 41.38 -2.80 23.46
N LYS A 157 41.08 -2.86 24.76
CA LYS A 157 39.97 -3.67 25.29
C LYS A 157 38.61 -3.03 24.97
N LEU A 158 37.66 -3.82 24.47
CA LEU A 158 36.30 -3.37 24.11
C LEU A 158 35.60 -2.65 25.27
N LYS A 159 35.72 -3.14 26.52
CA LYS A 159 35.13 -2.51 27.69
C LYS A 159 35.66 -1.09 27.95
N ALA A 160 36.94 -0.84 27.69
CA ALA A 160 37.52 0.50 27.83
C ALA A 160 37.02 1.46 26.76
N LEU A 161 36.91 1.00 25.50
CA LEU A 161 36.39 1.77 24.38
C LEU A 161 34.92 2.11 24.58
N ALA A 162 34.13 1.16 25.07
CA ALA A 162 32.70 1.37 25.32
C ALA A 162 32.46 2.43 26.42
N ARG A 163 33.24 2.44 27.50
CA ARG A 163 33.18 3.47 28.55
C ARG A 163 33.39 4.88 27.94
N GLY A 164 34.40 5.02 27.09
CA GLY A 164 34.66 6.31 26.41
C GLY A 164 33.53 6.79 25.48
N GLN A 165 32.68 5.89 25.04
CA GLN A 165 31.50 6.20 24.21
C GLN A 165 30.17 6.23 24.98
N LYS A 166 30.19 6.11 26.30
CA LYS A 166 29.01 5.95 27.17
C LYS A 166 28.11 4.77 26.74
N ALA A 167 28.72 3.73 26.17
CA ALA A 167 28.05 2.52 25.70
C ALA A 167 28.27 1.36 26.67
N LYS A 168 27.30 0.45 26.71
CA LYS A 168 27.36 -0.75 27.55
C LYS A 168 27.73 -1.96 26.66
N VAL A 169 28.71 -2.74 27.13
CA VAL A 169 29.04 -4.02 26.49
C VAL A 169 28.14 -5.10 27.09
N THR A 170 27.40 -5.77 26.22
CA THR A 170 26.58 -6.92 26.61
C THR A 170 27.09 -8.17 25.90
N THR A 171 26.88 -9.32 26.51
CA THR A 171 27.15 -10.61 25.91
C THR A 171 25.82 -11.25 25.53
N SER A 172 25.69 -11.67 24.28
CA SER A 172 24.49 -12.39 23.84
C SER A 172 24.45 -13.80 24.46
N LYS A 173 23.28 -14.39 24.52
CA LYS A 173 23.14 -15.82 24.76
C LYS A 173 23.77 -16.59 23.58
N PRO A 174 24.17 -17.86 23.77
CA PRO A 174 24.57 -18.70 22.67
C PRO A 174 23.44 -18.75 21.61
N PHE A 175 23.81 -18.60 20.36
CA PHE A 175 22.87 -18.59 19.24
C PHE A 175 23.40 -19.40 18.06
N THR A 176 22.51 -19.90 17.22
CA THR A 176 22.79 -20.62 16.00
C THR A 176 22.30 -19.83 14.79
N ARG A 177 22.62 -20.27 13.59
CA ARG A 177 22.10 -19.68 12.35
C ARG A 177 20.58 -19.63 12.27
N LEU A 178 19.89 -20.53 12.99
CA LEU A 178 18.42 -20.63 12.99
C LEU A 178 17.76 -19.90 14.18
N THR A 179 18.55 -19.27 15.06
CA THR A 179 17.99 -18.55 16.21
C THR A 179 17.34 -17.25 15.73
N HIS A 180 16.10 -17.02 16.13
CA HIS A 180 15.39 -15.79 15.80
C HIS A 180 15.96 -14.56 16.56
N ASP A 181 15.85 -13.37 15.94
CA ASP A 181 16.35 -12.10 16.46
C ASP A 181 15.89 -11.80 17.90
N ALA A 182 14.61 -12.09 18.19
CA ALA A 182 14.03 -11.88 19.51
C ALA A 182 14.70 -12.71 20.62
N GLU A 183 15.25 -13.88 20.30
CA GLU A 183 15.90 -14.77 21.24
C GLU A 183 17.37 -14.44 21.43
N SER A 184 18.06 -14.05 20.36
CA SER A 184 19.48 -13.70 20.37
C SER A 184 19.75 -12.30 20.90
N GLY A 185 18.78 -11.37 20.75
CA GLY A 185 18.93 -9.94 21.00
C GLY A 185 19.89 -9.25 20.03
N LEU A 186 20.21 -9.89 18.89
CA LEU A 186 21.08 -9.37 17.85
C LEU A 186 20.28 -8.96 16.62
N PRO A 187 20.64 -7.86 15.94
CA PRO A 187 19.99 -7.47 14.69
C PRO A 187 20.19 -8.51 13.59
N SER A 188 19.16 -8.79 12.78
CA SER A 188 19.18 -9.73 11.64
C SER A 188 20.36 -9.47 10.70
N ALA A 189 20.63 -8.20 10.40
CA ALA A 189 21.76 -7.80 9.56
C ALA A 189 23.13 -8.22 10.11
N LEU A 190 23.26 -8.35 11.43
CA LEU A 190 24.49 -8.86 12.07
C LEU A 190 24.54 -10.38 11.98
N MET A 191 23.40 -11.07 12.17
CA MET A 191 23.31 -12.52 12.05
C MET A 191 23.78 -13.02 10.68
N VAL A 192 23.31 -12.38 9.61
CA VAL A 192 23.73 -12.71 8.22
C VAL A 192 25.23 -12.56 7.98
N LYS A 193 25.91 -11.68 8.74
CA LYS A 193 27.36 -11.46 8.59
C LYS A 193 28.21 -12.36 9.47
N LEU A 194 27.63 -13.03 10.45
CA LEU A 194 28.32 -13.93 11.36
C LEU A 194 28.38 -15.36 10.84
N PHE A 195 27.49 -15.71 9.93
CA PHE A 195 27.37 -17.03 9.30
C PHE A 195 27.46 -16.96 7.78
#